data_d9030026644e8c12f5a86de4acfa3151
#
_entry.id   d9030026644e8c12f5a86de4acfa3151
#
_cell.length_a   1.000
_cell.length_b   1.000
_cell.length_c   1.000
_cell.angle_alpha   90.00
_cell.angle_beta   90.00
_cell.angle_gamma   90.00
#
_symmetry.space_group_name_H-M   'P 1'
#
loop_
_entity.id
_entity.type
_entity.pdbx_description
1 polymer ?
#
loop_
_entity_poly.entity_id
_entity_poly.type
_entity_poly.pdbx_seq_one_letter_code
_entity_poly.pdbx_strand_id
1 'polypeptide(L)'
;MLRNNPLPHADVLRRRDPLLRHRSVDEPELMDDPACDPVALDNTYRLFGVINPLVASWRPVYRRYVRPALRAAAREGRPGTVLDIGCGGGDVARAITRWAARDGLDVRITGIDPDARATRWAAAHDRGVGAAYRTLASHDLVAAGERYDAVISNHMLHHLTREELSAVLADSRRLTRGVAVHNDLRRSRAAWLLYWVATLPLARARVFVRFDGLLSIRRSYRPGELRQALPPGWRAVQQRFFRLLAVHTGQDAEAVQADRDQVDTPQKDRTQSDPGRTS
;
A
#
# COMPACT_ATOMS: atom_id res chain seq x y z
N MET A 1 30.94 3.38 27.09
CA MET A 1 30.52 4.79 26.90
C MET A 1 29.86 4.89 25.53
N LEU A 2 28.55 4.70 25.47
CA LEU A 2 27.76 4.85 24.25
C LEU A 2 27.54 6.35 24.05
N ARG A 3 28.15 6.90 23.00
CA ARG A 3 27.93 8.29 22.61
C ARG A 3 26.47 8.43 22.23
N ASN A 4 25.73 9.21 23.01
CA ASN A 4 24.42 9.79 22.63
C ASN A 4 24.67 10.67 21.41
N ASN A 5 24.56 10.12 20.22
CA ASN A 5 24.50 10.92 19.01
C ASN A 5 23.04 11.41 18.92
N PRO A 6 22.77 12.69 19.14
CA PRO A 6 21.41 13.19 19.00
C PRO A 6 21.05 13.04 17.51
N LEU A 7 19.93 12.37 17.25
CA LEU A 7 19.32 12.36 15.92
C LEU A 7 19.32 13.80 15.38
N PRO A 8 19.61 14.03 14.10
CA PRO A 8 19.72 15.37 13.51
C PRO A 8 18.37 16.09 13.52
N HIS A 9 17.99 16.65 14.65
CA HIS A 9 16.61 17.09 14.94
C HIS A 9 16.20 18.44 14.38
N ALA A 10 17.09 19.28 13.96
CA ALA A 10 16.73 20.67 13.62
C ALA A 10 16.95 21.07 12.15
N ASP A 11 17.96 20.55 11.49
CA ASP A 11 18.34 21.04 10.16
C ASP A 11 17.58 20.41 9.00
N VAL A 12 17.11 19.17 9.15
CA VAL A 12 16.36 18.46 8.10
C VAL A 12 14.94 19.01 7.94
N LEU A 13 14.33 19.51 9.03
CA LEU A 13 13.01 20.13 8.96
C LEU A 13 13.02 21.52 8.28
N ARG A 14 14.19 22.15 8.14
CA ARG A 14 14.34 23.49 7.55
C ARG A 14 14.72 23.49 6.08
N ARG A 15 15.12 22.37 5.49
CA ARG A 15 15.63 22.36 4.11
C ARG A 15 14.52 22.16 3.07
N ARG A 16 14.36 23.20 2.28
CA ARG A 16 14.10 23.34 0.85
C ARG A 16 12.70 23.39 0.27
N ASP A 17 11.61 23.05 0.91
CA ASP A 17 10.28 23.41 0.37
C ASP A 17 9.20 23.42 1.46
N PRO A 18 9.03 24.52 2.22
CA PRO A 18 8.00 24.61 3.26
C PRO A 18 6.58 24.52 2.65
N LEU A 19 6.46 24.71 1.35
CA LEU A 19 5.19 24.65 0.63
C LEU A 19 4.91 23.25 0.06
N LEU A 20 5.82 22.29 0.20
CA LEU A 20 5.69 20.93 -0.36
C LEU A 20 5.33 20.95 -1.86
N ARG A 21 5.91 21.86 -2.64
CA ARG A 21 5.63 22.00 -4.08
C ARG A 21 6.26 20.85 -4.87
N HIS A 22 7.47 20.46 -4.49
CA HIS A 22 8.25 19.41 -5.15
C HIS A 22 8.43 18.20 -4.25
N ARG A 23 8.66 17.04 -4.85
CA ARG A 23 9.03 15.82 -4.11
C ARG A 23 10.46 15.93 -3.59
N SER A 24 10.68 15.47 -2.36
CA SER A 24 12.02 15.30 -1.79
C SER A 24 12.50 13.90 -2.15
N VAL A 25 13.21 13.74 -3.26
CA VAL A 25 13.62 12.41 -3.76
C VAL A 25 14.99 11.96 -3.28
N ASP A 26 15.86 12.92 -2.92
CA ASP A 26 17.27 12.68 -2.61
C ASP A 26 17.56 12.45 -1.11
N GLU A 27 16.57 12.63 -0.25
CA GLU A 27 16.73 12.47 1.19
C GLU A 27 16.37 11.02 1.59
N PRO A 28 17.32 10.19 2.11
CA PRO A 28 17.02 8.85 2.58
C PRO A 28 16.26 8.87 3.91
N GLU A 29 15.42 7.88 4.15
CA GLU A 29 14.81 7.66 5.45
C GLU A 29 15.83 7.03 6.42
N LEU A 30 15.71 7.32 7.70
CA LEU A 30 16.66 6.82 8.70
C LEU A 30 16.61 5.30 8.86
N MET A 31 15.42 4.72 8.69
CA MET A 31 15.25 3.27 8.78
C MET A 31 15.86 2.52 7.58
N ASP A 32 16.07 3.19 6.45
CA ASP A 32 16.67 2.58 5.25
C ASP A 32 18.19 2.42 5.39
N ASP A 33 18.83 3.17 6.31
CA ASP A 33 20.27 3.03 6.56
C ASP A 33 20.58 1.64 7.15
N PRO A 34 21.42 0.82 6.49
CA PRO A 34 21.86 -0.46 7.04
C PRO A 34 22.51 -0.37 8.43
N ALA A 35 23.12 0.78 8.74
CA ALA A 35 23.79 1.06 10.01
C ALA A 35 22.87 1.73 11.05
N CYS A 36 21.57 1.86 10.78
CA CYS A 36 20.64 2.49 11.70
C CYS A 36 20.55 1.74 13.04
N ASP A 37 20.13 2.45 14.10
CA ASP A 37 19.96 1.87 15.43
C ASP A 37 18.94 0.69 15.39
N PRO A 38 19.38 -0.55 15.67
CA PRO A 38 18.51 -1.72 15.58
C PRO A 38 17.36 -1.71 16.60
N VAL A 39 17.54 -1.05 17.75
CA VAL A 39 16.48 -0.92 18.75
C VAL A 39 15.42 0.08 18.28
N ALA A 40 15.83 1.19 17.66
CA ALA A 40 14.89 2.14 17.09
C ALA A 40 14.13 1.53 15.90
N LEU A 41 14.78 0.70 15.10
CA LEU A 41 14.15 -0.03 13.99
C LEU A 41 13.09 -1.02 14.51
N ASP A 42 13.43 -1.86 15.50
CA ASP A 42 12.48 -2.80 16.13
C ASP A 42 11.27 -2.07 16.72
N ASN A 43 11.49 -0.99 17.46
CA ASN A 43 10.41 -0.17 18.01
C ASN A 43 9.56 0.46 16.89
N THR A 44 10.16 0.84 15.78
CA THR A 44 9.47 1.41 14.62
C THR A 44 8.54 0.37 13.98
N TYR A 45 9.00 -0.85 13.73
CA TYR A 45 8.15 -1.92 13.21
C TYR A 45 7.01 -2.30 14.17
N ARG A 46 7.27 -2.33 15.49
CA ARG A 46 6.20 -2.55 16.49
C ARG A 46 5.13 -1.48 16.42
N LEU A 47 5.56 -0.22 16.31
CA LEU A 47 4.66 0.93 16.27
C LEU A 47 3.86 0.98 14.96
N PHE A 48 4.45 0.61 13.83
CA PHE A 48 3.74 0.46 12.56
C PHE A 48 2.59 -0.57 12.66
N GLY A 49 2.80 -1.67 13.37
CA GLY A 49 1.74 -2.65 13.64
C GLY A 49 0.51 -2.07 14.37
N VAL A 50 0.66 -0.95 15.08
CA VAL A 50 -0.42 -0.24 15.77
C VAL A 50 -0.97 0.93 14.93
N ILE A 51 -0.09 1.73 14.32
CA ILE A 51 -0.47 2.96 13.62
C ILE A 51 -1.07 2.66 12.23
N ASN A 52 -0.45 1.77 11.46
CA ASN A 52 -0.88 1.50 10.09
C ASN A 52 -2.32 1.00 9.96
N PRO A 53 -2.85 0.13 10.84
CA PRO A 53 -4.27 -0.24 10.81
C PRO A 53 -5.22 0.96 10.92
N LEU A 54 -4.79 2.03 11.59
CA LEU A 54 -5.59 3.24 11.83
C LEU A 54 -5.47 4.24 10.66
N VAL A 55 -4.24 4.48 10.17
CA VAL A 55 -3.97 5.58 9.23
C VAL A 55 -3.78 5.11 7.78
N ALA A 56 -3.36 3.88 7.54
CA ALA A 56 -3.12 3.38 6.19
C ALA A 56 -4.40 3.02 5.42
N SER A 57 -5.56 3.07 6.07
CA SER A 57 -6.89 2.84 5.43
C SER A 57 -6.98 1.55 4.62
N TRP A 58 -6.31 0.48 5.07
CA TRP A 58 -6.26 -0.79 4.34
C TRP A 58 -7.59 -1.56 4.35
N ARG A 59 -8.44 -1.39 5.36
CA ARG A 59 -9.72 -2.12 5.41
C ARG A 59 -10.65 -1.77 4.24
N PRO A 60 -10.84 -0.49 3.85
CA PRO A 60 -11.54 -0.15 2.61
C PRO A 60 -10.87 -0.70 1.34
N VAL A 61 -9.52 -0.67 1.27
CA VAL A 61 -8.76 -1.24 0.14
C VAL A 61 -8.99 -2.75 0.04
N TYR A 62 -8.88 -3.47 1.15
CA TYR A 62 -9.18 -4.89 1.22
C TYR A 62 -10.59 -5.20 0.71
N ARG A 63 -11.61 -4.49 1.22
CA ARG A 63 -13.02 -4.72 0.84
C ARG A 63 -13.28 -4.47 -0.62
N ARG A 64 -12.67 -3.43 -1.18
CA ARG A 64 -12.94 -2.98 -2.55
C ARG A 64 -12.15 -3.76 -3.59
N TYR A 65 -10.91 -4.14 -3.31
CA TYR A 65 -9.99 -4.66 -4.29
C TYR A 65 -9.53 -6.09 -3.98
N VAL A 66 -9.01 -6.35 -2.78
CA VAL A 66 -8.41 -7.64 -2.43
C VAL A 66 -9.49 -8.71 -2.23
N ARG A 67 -10.51 -8.43 -1.42
CA ARG A 67 -11.58 -9.38 -1.12
C ARG A 67 -12.30 -9.93 -2.37
N PRO A 68 -12.64 -9.14 -3.39
CA PRO A 68 -13.22 -9.67 -4.61
C PRO A 68 -12.33 -10.68 -5.32
N ALA A 69 -11.00 -10.44 -5.38
CA ALA A 69 -10.04 -11.37 -5.96
C ALA A 69 -9.96 -12.69 -5.16
N LEU A 70 -9.93 -12.60 -3.82
CA LEU A 70 -9.96 -13.79 -2.95
C LEU A 70 -11.27 -14.58 -3.11
N ARG A 71 -12.41 -13.91 -3.27
CA ARG A 71 -13.69 -14.56 -3.53
C ARG A 71 -13.74 -15.25 -4.88
N ALA A 72 -13.08 -14.71 -5.90
CA ALA A 72 -12.94 -15.37 -7.20
C ALA A 72 -12.17 -16.68 -7.05
N ALA A 73 -11.02 -16.66 -6.37
CA ALA A 73 -10.26 -17.88 -6.08
C ALA A 73 -11.07 -18.93 -5.29
N ALA A 74 -11.84 -18.49 -4.28
CA ALA A 74 -12.71 -19.38 -3.50
C ALA A 74 -13.80 -20.04 -4.34
N ARG A 75 -14.37 -19.36 -5.35
CA ARG A 75 -15.32 -19.95 -6.30
C ARG A 75 -14.68 -21.02 -7.18
N GLU A 76 -13.38 -20.93 -7.41
CA GLU A 76 -12.58 -21.93 -8.11
C GLU A 76 -12.14 -23.08 -7.19
N GLY A 77 -12.59 -23.10 -5.92
CA GLY A 77 -12.27 -24.15 -4.94
C GLY A 77 -10.83 -24.10 -4.43
N ARG A 78 -10.15 -22.98 -4.53
CA ARG A 78 -8.76 -22.84 -4.07
C ARG A 78 -8.56 -21.67 -3.10
N PRO A 79 -7.52 -21.72 -2.26
CA PRO A 79 -7.09 -20.59 -1.48
C PRO A 79 -6.75 -19.40 -2.37
N GLY A 80 -7.15 -18.20 -1.94
CA GLY A 80 -6.69 -16.97 -2.58
C GLY A 80 -5.22 -16.68 -2.26
N THR A 81 -4.51 -16.05 -3.18
CA THR A 81 -3.08 -15.73 -3.03
C THR A 81 -2.84 -14.22 -3.09
N VAL A 82 -2.05 -13.69 -2.15
CA VAL A 82 -1.69 -12.27 -2.08
C VAL A 82 -0.18 -12.11 -2.01
N LEU A 83 0.36 -11.24 -2.84
CA LEU A 83 1.75 -10.80 -2.75
C LEU A 83 1.78 -9.38 -2.14
N ASP A 84 2.59 -9.20 -1.10
CA ASP A 84 2.90 -7.89 -0.48
C ASP A 84 4.33 -7.49 -0.82
N ILE A 85 4.49 -6.52 -1.74
CA ILE A 85 5.80 -6.02 -2.21
C ILE A 85 6.26 -4.89 -1.29
N GLY A 86 7.48 -4.99 -0.76
CA GLY A 86 7.98 -4.08 0.28
C GLY A 86 7.17 -4.28 1.57
N CYS A 87 7.07 -5.52 2.02
CA CYS A 87 6.19 -5.91 3.13
C CYS A 87 6.63 -5.34 4.48
N GLY A 88 7.87 -4.85 4.60
CA GLY A 88 8.41 -4.33 5.86
C GLY A 88 8.21 -5.31 7.01
N GLY A 89 7.64 -4.84 8.11
CA GLY A 89 7.32 -5.68 9.28
C GLY A 89 6.08 -6.57 9.11
N GLY A 90 5.47 -6.71 7.92
CA GLY A 90 4.36 -7.63 7.64
C GLY A 90 3.02 -7.26 8.29
N ASP A 91 2.82 -6.02 8.68
CA ASP A 91 1.59 -5.56 9.36
C ASP A 91 0.35 -5.63 8.44
N VAL A 92 0.50 -5.33 7.15
CA VAL A 92 -0.58 -5.42 6.15
C VAL A 92 -0.91 -6.88 5.87
N ALA A 93 0.09 -7.74 5.69
CA ALA A 93 -0.10 -9.18 5.51
C ALA A 93 -0.93 -9.76 6.67
N ARG A 94 -0.53 -9.51 7.92
CA ARG A 94 -1.26 -9.95 9.12
C ARG A 94 -2.68 -9.38 9.20
N ALA A 95 -2.90 -8.14 8.76
CA ALA A 95 -4.22 -7.53 8.76
C ALA A 95 -5.15 -8.19 7.73
N ILE A 96 -4.66 -8.42 6.50
CA ILE A 96 -5.42 -9.07 5.43
C ILE A 96 -5.81 -10.50 5.82
N THR A 97 -4.89 -11.30 6.36
CA THR A 97 -5.20 -12.67 6.82
C THR A 97 -6.33 -12.66 7.84
N ARG A 98 -6.27 -11.76 8.85
CA ARG A 98 -7.34 -11.66 9.84
C ARG A 98 -8.68 -11.23 9.24
N TRP A 99 -8.69 -10.37 8.22
CA TRP A 99 -9.94 -9.96 7.56
C TRP A 99 -10.47 -11.05 6.65
N ALA A 100 -9.62 -11.75 5.92
CA ALA A 100 -10.00 -12.88 5.09
C ALA A 100 -10.63 -14.01 5.94
N ALA A 101 -10.01 -14.37 7.07
CA ALA A 101 -10.55 -15.35 8.01
C ALA A 101 -11.94 -14.94 8.54
N ARG A 102 -12.17 -13.67 8.87
CA ARG A 102 -13.49 -13.16 9.29
C ARG A 102 -14.54 -13.19 8.17
N ASP A 103 -14.10 -13.09 6.93
CA ASP A 103 -14.96 -13.20 5.75
C ASP A 103 -15.15 -14.67 5.28
N GLY A 104 -14.58 -15.65 6.00
CA GLY A 104 -14.63 -17.09 5.66
C GLY A 104 -13.80 -17.43 4.42
N LEU A 105 -12.76 -16.67 4.12
CA LEU A 105 -11.89 -16.87 2.96
C LEU A 105 -10.53 -17.41 3.40
N ASP A 106 -10.11 -18.50 2.75
CA ASP A 106 -8.76 -19.01 2.90
C ASP A 106 -7.79 -18.18 2.03
N VAL A 107 -6.66 -17.78 2.61
CA VAL A 107 -5.66 -16.94 1.94
C VAL A 107 -4.24 -17.37 2.27
N ARG A 108 -3.38 -17.39 1.24
CA ARG A 108 -1.93 -17.55 1.38
C ARG A 108 -1.28 -16.23 1.03
N ILE A 109 -0.48 -15.69 1.95
CA ILE A 109 0.21 -14.41 1.73
C ILE A 109 1.71 -14.65 1.62
N THR A 110 2.30 -14.06 0.59
CA THR A 110 3.75 -13.95 0.43
C THR A 110 4.13 -12.48 0.59
N GLY A 111 4.94 -12.16 1.57
CA GLY A 111 5.58 -10.84 1.73
C GLY A 111 7.00 -10.88 1.19
N ILE A 112 7.38 -9.92 0.36
CA ILE A 112 8.75 -9.75 -0.10
C ILE A 112 9.27 -8.38 0.28
N ASP A 113 10.55 -8.34 0.61
CA ASP A 113 11.27 -7.11 0.89
C ASP A 113 12.76 -7.33 0.57
N PRO A 114 13.45 -6.40 -0.11
CA PRO A 114 14.89 -6.52 -0.34
C PRO A 114 15.71 -6.41 0.95
N ASP A 115 15.17 -5.79 2.01
CA ASP A 115 15.83 -5.71 3.30
C ASP A 115 15.59 -6.98 4.13
N ALA A 116 16.65 -7.78 4.30
CA ALA A 116 16.60 -8.98 5.14
C ALA A 116 16.29 -8.69 6.62
N ARG A 117 16.49 -7.45 7.11
CA ARG A 117 16.09 -7.07 8.49
C ARG A 117 14.58 -7.05 8.62
N ALA A 118 13.89 -6.51 7.60
CA ALA A 118 12.43 -6.45 7.55
C ALA A 118 11.80 -7.85 7.49
N THR A 119 12.24 -8.70 6.56
CA THR A 119 11.68 -10.04 6.38
C THR A 119 11.94 -10.95 7.58
N ARG A 120 13.13 -10.89 8.20
CA ARG A 120 13.40 -11.60 9.45
C ARG A 120 12.51 -11.12 10.60
N TRP A 121 12.34 -9.80 10.72
CA TRP A 121 11.46 -9.24 11.75
C TRP A 121 10.01 -9.66 11.55
N ALA A 122 9.51 -9.59 10.31
CA ALA A 122 8.16 -9.99 9.95
C ALA A 122 7.91 -11.47 10.28
N ALA A 123 8.84 -12.37 9.92
CA ALA A 123 8.76 -13.80 10.22
C ALA A 123 8.75 -14.07 11.74
N ALA A 124 9.62 -13.41 12.50
CA ALA A 124 9.68 -13.56 13.95
C ALA A 124 8.41 -13.03 14.66
N HIS A 125 7.66 -12.12 14.05
CA HIS A 125 6.47 -11.49 14.62
C HIS A 125 5.17 -11.85 13.87
N ASP A 126 5.17 -12.94 13.11
CA ASP A 126 4.02 -13.36 12.30
C ASP A 126 2.78 -13.75 13.13
N ARG A 127 2.97 -14.11 14.40
CA ARG A 127 1.88 -14.44 15.34
C ARG A 127 0.96 -15.55 14.86
N GLY A 128 1.51 -16.52 14.14
CA GLY A 128 0.75 -17.69 13.67
C GLY A 128 -0.18 -17.43 12.50
N VAL A 129 0.01 -16.30 11.79
CA VAL A 129 -0.76 -15.95 10.58
C VAL A 129 -0.37 -16.87 9.41
N GLY A 130 0.85 -17.42 9.42
CA GLY A 130 1.33 -18.35 8.40
C GLY A 130 1.70 -17.66 7.07
N ALA A 131 2.03 -16.37 7.08
CA ALA A 131 2.54 -15.68 5.90
C ALA A 131 3.99 -16.12 5.62
N ALA A 132 4.32 -16.30 4.35
CA ALA A 132 5.68 -16.56 3.90
C ALA A 132 6.41 -15.23 3.67
N TYR A 133 7.58 -15.04 4.31
CA TYR A 133 8.40 -13.84 4.09
C TYR A 133 9.70 -14.21 3.40
N ARG A 134 10.02 -13.52 2.30
CA ARG A 134 11.16 -13.82 1.43
C ARG A 134 11.96 -12.55 1.16
N THR A 135 13.29 -12.64 1.28
CA THR A 135 14.21 -11.52 0.93
C THR A 135 14.46 -11.57 -0.57
N LEU A 136 13.63 -10.90 -1.34
CA LEU A 136 13.60 -10.90 -2.80
C LEU A 136 13.08 -9.56 -3.32
N ALA A 137 13.38 -9.26 -4.58
CA ALA A 137 12.72 -8.21 -5.34
C ALA A 137 11.59 -8.79 -6.22
N SER A 138 10.72 -7.92 -6.75
CA SER A 138 9.55 -8.34 -7.55
C SER A 138 9.95 -9.05 -8.85
N HIS A 139 11.05 -8.64 -9.47
CA HIS A 139 11.53 -9.24 -10.72
C HIS A 139 11.98 -10.70 -10.55
N ASP A 140 12.44 -11.11 -9.36
CA ASP A 140 12.80 -12.50 -9.09
C ASP A 140 11.56 -13.42 -9.19
N LEU A 141 10.42 -12.94 -8.67
CA LEU A 141 9.15 -13.68 -8.77
C LEU A 141 8.61 -13.73 -10.19
N VAL A 142 8.80 -12.64 -10.96
CA VAL A 142 8.48 -12.63 -12.40
C VAL A 142 9.31 -13.66 -13.14
N ALA A 143 10.62 -13.72 -12.88
CA ALA A 143 11.53 -14.71 -13.47
C ALA A 143 11.14 -16.15 -13.10
N ALA A 144 10.65 -16.36 -11.87
CA ALA A 144 10.14 -17.64 -11.41
C ALA A 144 8.73 -17.99 -11.95
N GLY A 145 8.07 -17.11 -12.72
CA GLY A 145 6.74 -17.33 -13.28
C GLY A 145 5.61 -17.35 -12.24
N GLU A 146 5.86 -16.80 -11.04
CA GLU A 146 4.85 -16.77 -9.98
C GLU A 146 3.68 -15.83 -10.33
N ARG A 147 2.48 -16.16 -9.86
CA ARG A 147 1.25 -15.39 -10.08
C ARG A 147 0.37 -15.41 -8.84
N TYR A 148 -0.26 -14.28 -8.55
CA TYR A 148 -1.08 -14.04 -7.36
C TYR A 148 -2.45 -13.47 -7.74
N ASP A 149 -3.48 -13.71 -6.94
CA ASP A 149 -4.81 -13.16 -7.18
C ASP A 149 -4.87 -11.66 -6.87
N ALA A 150 -4.06 -11.21 -5.89
CA ALA A 150 -3.85 -9.81 -5.63
C ALA A 150 -2.36 -9.51 -5.37
N VAL A 151 -1.88 -8.40 -5.90
CA VAL A 151 -0.56 -7.83 -5.61
C VAL A 151 -0.77 -6.50 -4.90
N ILE A 152 -0.10 -6.32 -3.77
CA ILE A 152 -0.23 -5.11 -2.97
C ILE A 152 1.12 -4.53 -2.60
N SER A 153 1.15 -3.28 -2.19
CA SER A 153 2.23 -2.68 -1.41
C SER A 153 1.71 -1.55 -0.54
N ASN A 154 2.43 -1.23 0.52
CA ASN A 154 2.09 -0.12 1.41
C ASN A 154 3.31 0.75 1.69
N HIS A 155 3.19 2.07 1.53
CA HIS A 155 4.26 3.04 1.81
C HIS A 155 5.57 2.77 1.04
N MET A 156 5.48 2.31 -0.20
CA MET A 156 6.64 1.93 -0.99
C MET A 156 6.90 2.88 -2.17
N LEU A 157 5.85 3.38 -2.85
CA LEU A 157 6.02 4.09 -4.13
C LEU A 157 6.85 5.37 -4.00
N HIS A 158 6.80 6.01 -2.83
CA HIS A 158 7.55 7.24 -2.60
C HIS A 158 9.06 7.03 -2.41
N HIS A 159 9.50 5.80 -2.15
CA HIS A 159 10.92 5.45 -2.10
C HIS A 159 11.53 5.31 -3.50
N LEU A 160 10.70 5.01 -4.50
CA LEU A 160 11.16 4.62 -5.83
C LEU A 160 11.53 5.83 -6.70
N THR A 161 12.60 5.69 -7.47
CA THR A 161 12.88 6.52 -8.64
C THR A 161 11.80 6.30 -9.70
N ARG A 162 11.83 7.07 -10.78
CA ARG A 162 10.87 6.92 -11.87
C ARG A 162 11.02 5.57 -12.58
N GLU A 163 12.25 5.15 -12.77
CA GLU A 163 12.63 3.89 -13.41
C GLU A 163 12.21 2.70 -12.57
N GLU A 164 12.51 2.73 -11.26
CA GLU A 164 12.10 1.68 -10.31
C GLU A 164 10.57 1.60 -10.18
N LEU A 165 9.88 2.74 -10.13
CA LEU A 165 8.41 2.76 -10.15
C LEU A 165 7.87 2.06 -11.39
N SER A 166 8.40 2.39 -12.57
CA SER A 166 7.98 1.75 -13.82
C SER A 166 8.22 0.24 -13.81
N ALA A 167 9.38 -0.20 -13.31
CA ALA A 167 9.74 -1.62 -13.20
C ALA A 167 8.79 -2.37 -12.25
N VAL A 168 8.58 -1.85 -11.03
CA VAL A 168 7.68 -2.48 -10.05
C VAL A 168 6.23 -2.54 -10.54
N LEU A 169 5.75 -1.51 -11.23
CA LEU A 169 4.40 -1.52 -11.81
C LEU A 169 4.28 -2.54 -12.94
N ALA A 170 5.32 -2.69 -13.78
CA ALA A 170 5.38 -3.72 -14.83
C ALA A 170 5.40 -5.12 -14.23
N ASP A 171 6.20 -5.35 -13.19
CA ASP A 171 6.26 -6.62 -12.45
C ASP A 171 4.91 -6.93 -11.80
N SER A 172 4.30 -5.97 -11.10
CA SER A 172 3.00 -6.13 -10.45
C SER A 172 1.91 -6.53 -11.45
N ARG A 173 1.93 -5.96 -12.66
CA ARG A 173 1.02 -6.36 -13.74
C ARG A 173 1.24 -7.80 -14.20
N ARG A 174 2.50 -8.26 -14.27
CA ARG A 174 2.84 -9.64 -14.63
C ARG A 174 2.49 -10.62 -13.53
N LEU A 175 2.69 -10.23 -12.28
CA LEU A 175 2.46 -11.07 -11.09
C LEU A 175 0.98 -11.19 -10.71
N THR A 176 0.11 -10.24 -11.12
CA THR A 176 -1.31 -10.34 -10.76
C THR A 176 -2.15 -11.09 -11.79
N ARG A 177 -3.09 -11.91 -11.31
CA ARG A 177 -4.21 -12.44 -12.10
C ARG A 177 -5.43 -11.53 -12.03
N GLY A 178 -5.68 -10.92 -10.87
CA GLY A 178 -6.89 -10.14 -10.60
C GLY A 178 -6.64 -8.66 -10.44
N VAL A 179 -5.92 -8.24 -9.40
CA VAL A 179 -5.75 -6.84 -9.06
C VAL A 179 -4.36 -6.54 -8.51
N ALA A 180 -3.77 -5.42 -8.90
CA ALA A 180 -2.62 -4.85 -8.22
C ALA A 180 -3.00 -3.49 -7.60
N VAL A 181 -2.70 -3.30 -6.31
CA VAL A 181 -3.03 -2.08 -5.56
C VAL A 181 -1.85 -1.65 -4.70
N HIS A 182 -1.23 -0.56 -5.06
CA HIS A 182 -0.18 0.07 -4.27
C HIS A 182 -0.77 1.25 -3.50
N ASN A 183 -0.71 1.19 -2.17
CA ASN A 183 -1.27 2.20 -1.28
C ASN A 183 -0.14 3.04 -0.69
N ASP A 184 -0.18 4.35 -0.96
CA ASP A 184 0.85 5.26 -0.50
C ASP A 184 0.26 6.53 0.12
N LEU A 185 1.13 7.35 0.72
CA LEU A 185 0.81 8.66 1.24
C LEU A 185 0.53 9.64 0.10
N ARG A 186 -0.25 10.65 0.39
CA ARG A 186 -0.47 11.79 -0.48
C ARG A 186 0.28 13.02 0.05
N ARG A 187 1.18 13.59 -0.72
CA ARG A 187 1.86 14.84 -0.36
C ARG A 187 0.85 15.97 -0.19
N SER A 188 0.73 16.47 1.05
CA SER A 188 -0.20 17.51 1.44
C SER A 188 0.32 18.26 2.66
N ARG A 189 0.19 19.59 2.66
CA ARG A 189 0.55 20.44 3.81
C ARG A 189 -0.25 20.08 5.06
N ALA A 190 -1.55 19.82 4.87
CA ALA A 190 -2.42 19.40 5.97
C ALA A 190 -2.00 18.04 6.53
N ALA A 191 -1.67 17.05 5.65
CA ALA A 191 -1.13 15.77 6.10
C ALA A 191 0.14 15.93 6.91
N TRP A 192 1.08 16.74 6.41
CA TRP A 192 2.35 17.00 7.08
C TRP A 192 2.16 17.64 8.45
N LEU A 193 1.35 18.69 8.54
CA LEU A 193 1.07 19.40 9.78
C LEU A 193 0.36 18.51 10.80
N LEU A 194 -0.68 17.78 10.38
CA LEU A 194 -1.40 16.86 11.25
C LEU A 194 -0.49 15.73 11.76
N TYR A 195 0.35 15.17 10.89
CA TYR A 195 1.32 14.15 11.28
C TYR A 195 2.38 14.70 12.23
N TRP A 196 2.88 15.92 11.98
CA TRP A 196 3.82 16.61 12.85
C TRP A 196 3.25 16.79 14.26
N VAL A 197 2.00 17.25 14.40
CA VAL A 197 1.31 17.40 15.69
C VAL A 197 1.06 16.03 16.34
N ALA A 198 0.51 15.08 15.60
CA ALA A 198 0.17 13.75 16.14
C ALA A 198 1.39 12.97 16.65
N THR A 199 2.57 13.23 16.07
CA THR A 199 3.82 12.56 16.47
C THR A 199 4.66 13.35 17.47
N LEU A 200 4.17 14.50 18.01
CA LEU A 200 4.87 15.24 19.08
C LEU A 200 5.22 14.37 20.30
N PRO A 201 4.34 13.48 20.79
CA PRO A 201 4.68 12.61 21.93
C PRO A 201 5.86 11.66 21.62
N LEU A 202 6.11 11.37 20.36
CA LEU A 202 7.21 10.50 19.93
C LEU A 202 8.55 11.23 19.74
N ALA A 203 8.59 12.56 19.95
CA ALA A 203 9.78 13.37 19.68
C ALA A 203 11.03 12.94 20.49
N ARG A 204 10.84 12.30 21.64
CA ARG A 204 11.90 11.77 22.50
C ARG A 204 11.96 10.24 22.52
N ALA A 205 11.06 9.58 21.79
CA ALA A 205 11.05 8.12 21.72
C ALA A 205 12.16 7.64 20.78
N ARG A 206 12.72 6.48 21.07
CA ARG A 206 13.73 5.82 20.25
C ARG A 206 13.05 5.07 19.11
N VAL A 207 12.49 5.84 18.15
CA VAL A 207 11.76 5.36 16.96
C VAL A 207 12.01 6.30 15.78
N PHE A 208 11.97 5.79 14.58
CA PHE A 208 12.13 6.58 13.34
C PHE A 208 10.81 7.20 12.84
N VAL A 209 9.67 6.71 13.33
CA VAL A 209 8.31 7.05 12.85
C VAL A 209 8.09 8.54 12.63
N ARG A 210 8.54 9.38 13.58
CA ARG A 210 8.31 10.83 13.47
C ARG A 210 9.09 11.46 12.33
N PHE A 211 10.38 11.15 12.23
CA PHE A 211 11.27 11.72 11.22
C PHE A 211 10.93 11.16 9.84
N ASP A 212 10.95 9.84 9.71
CA ASP A 212 10.72 9.16 8.44
C ASP A 212 9.32 9.42 7.91
N GLY A 213 8.29 9.41 8.75
CA GLY A 213 6.93 9.69 8.30
C GLY A 213 6.70 11.12 7.80
N LEU A 214 7.37 12.14 8.38
CA LEU A 214 7.37 13.51 7.84
C LEU A 214 8.09 13.58 6.49
N LEU A 215 9.19 12.84 6.36
CA LEU A 215 9.95 12.74 5.12
C LEU A 215 9.17 11.95 4.06
N SER A 216 8.56 10.83 4.42
CA SER A 216 7.69 10.03 3.52
C SER A 216 6.58 10.89 2.91
N ILE A 217 5.93 11.78 3.72
CA ILE A 217 4.93 12.72 3.18
C ILE A 217 5.55 13.68 2.16
N ARG A 218 6.77 14.16 2.39
CA ARG A 218 7.49 15.05 1.45
C ARG A 218 7.91 14.33 0.17
N ARG A 219 8.26 13.05 0.26
CA ARG A 219 8.66 12.16 -0.85
C ARG A 219 7.46 11.70 -1.68
N SER A 220 6.26 11.65 -1.08
CA SER A 220 5.04 11.12 -1.70
C SER A 220 4.56 11.94 -2.89
N TYR A 221 3.74 11.33 -3.72
CA TYR A 221 3.14 11.94 -4.90
C TYR A 221 1.94 12.82 -4.54
N ARG A 222 1.68 13.82 -5.38
CA ARG A 222 0.35 14.44 -5.51
C ARG A 222 -0.48 13.67 -6.54
N PRO A 223 -1.83 13.77 -6.52
CA PRO A 223 -2.68 13.02 -7.44
C PRO A 223 -2.36 13.23 -8.93
N GLY A 224 -2.04 14.47 -9.33
CA GLY A 224 -1.64 14.80 -10.70
C GLY A 224 -0.30 14.18 -11.09
N GLU A 225 0.67 14.23 -10.20
CA GLU A 225 2.01 13.66 -10.42
C GLU A 225 1.95 12.13 -10.53
N LEU A 226 1.20 11.46 -9.65
CA LEU A 226 1.05 10.01 -9.77
C LEU A 226 0.37 9.62 -11.08
N ARG A 227 -0.72 10.33 -11.47
CA ARG A 227 -1.37 10.08 -12.78
C ARG A 227 -0.42 10.17 -13.96
N GLN A 228 0.49 11.15 -13.95
CA GLN A 228 1.49 11.32 -15.00
C GLN A 228 2.61 10.26 -14.97
N ALA A 229 2.89 9.71 -13.79
CA ALA A 229 3.92 8.69 -13.61
C ALA A 229 3.42 7.26 -13.90
N LEU A 230 2.11 7.04 -13.86
CA LEU A 230 1.51 5.73 -14.08
C LEU A 230 1.48 5.37 -15.57
N PRO A 231 1.88 4.14 -15.94
CA PRO A 231 1.76 3.65 -17.31
C PRO A 231 0.29 3.33 -17.67
N PRO A 232 -0.02 3.11 -18.98
CA PRO A 232 -1.34 2.69 -19.41
C PRO A 232 -1.86 1.46 -18.67
N GLY A 233 -3.17 1.44 -18.38
CA GLY A 233 -3.82 0.37 -17.59
C GLY A 233 -3.74 0.55 -16.08
N TRP A 234 -3.06 1.59 -15.60
CA TRP A 234 -3.05 1.97 -14.18
C TRP A 234 -3.88 3.22 -13.91
N ARG A 235 -4.50 3.28 -12.74
CA ARG A 235 -5.32 4.42 -12.31
C ARG A 235 -4.85 4.95 -10.96
N ALA A 236 -4.74 6.28 -10.82
CA ALA A 236 -4.50 6.95 -9.55
C ALA A 236 -5.85 7.22 -8.86
N VAL A 237 -6.06 6.67 -7.67
CA VAL A 237 -7.30 6.81 -6.89
C VAL A 237 -7.00 7.48 -5.56
N GLN A 238 -7.68 8.60 -5.28
CA GLN A 238 -7.57 9.26 -3.98
C GLN A 238 -8.45 8.55 -2.96
N GLN A 239 -7.91 8.40 -1.75
CA GLN A 239 -8.61 7.80 -0.63
C GLN A 239 -8.58 8.71 0.60
N ARG A 240 -9.41 8.43 1.59
CA ARG A 240 -9.46 9.16 2.88
C ARG A 240 -8.11 9.09 3.61
N PHE A 241 -7.92 9.97 4.60
CA PHE A 241 -6.70 10.05 5.43
C PHE A 241 -5.42 10.26 4.62
N PHE A 242 -5.50 11.13 3.58
CA PHE A 242 -4.34 11.49 2.75
C PHE A 242 -3.64 10.29 2.12
N ARG A 243 -4.44 9.34 1.59
CA ARG A 243 -3.93 8.18 0.87
C ARG A 243 -4.14 8.33 -0.64
N LEU A 244 -3.23 7.74 -1.38
CA LEU A 244 -3.22 7.71 -2.83
C LEU A 244 -2.91 6.29 -3.29
N LEU A 245 -3.78 5.73 -4.13
CA LEU A 245 -3.62 4.38 -4.64
C LEU A 245 -3.20 4.44 -6.11
N ALA A 246 -2.27 3.56 -6.50
CA ALA A 246 -2.09 3.12 -7.88
C ALA A 246 -2.78 1.77 -8.03
N VAL A 247 -3.75 1.68 -8.95
CA VAL A 247 -4.60 0.49 -9.12
C VAL A 247 -4.53 0.01 -10.57
N HIS A 248 -4.28 -1.27 -10.73
CA HIS A 248 -4.42 -2.02 -11.98
C HIS A 248 -5.38 -3.18 -11.77
N THR A 249 -6.33 -3.36 -12.66
CA THR A 249 -7.23 -4.52 -12.70
C THR A 249 -6.81 -5.40 -13.87
N GLY A 250 -6.60 -6.70 -13.64
CA GLY A 250 -6.33 -7.68 -14.69
C GLY A 250 -7.56 -7.87 -15.60
N GLN A 251 -7.36 -8.41 -16.77
CA GLN A 251 -8.41 -8.60 -17.78
C GLN A 251 -9.60 -9.42 -17.22
N ASP A 252 -9.34 -10.42 -16.40
CA ASP A 252 -10.38 -11.26 -15.79
C ASP A 252 -11.26 -10.47 -14.79
N ALA A 253 -10.69 -9.47 -14.13
CA ALA A 253 -11.40 -8.63 -13.17
C ALA A 253 -12.22 -7.52 -13.85
N GLU A 254 -11.82 -7.07 -15.02
CA GLU A 254 -12.57 -6.08 -15.82
C GLU A 254 -13.87 -6.68 -16.35
N ALA A 255 -13.86 -7.93 -16.79
CA ALA A 255 -15.05 -8.66 -17.23
C ALA A 255 -16.08 -8.81 -16.10
N VAL A 256 -15.63 -9.17 -14.89
CA VAL A 256 -16.50 -9.31 -13.70
C VAL A 256 -17.05 -7.96 -13.21
N GLN A 257 -16.31 -6.88 -13.38
CA GLN A 257 -16.78 -5.54 -12.98
C GLN A 257 -17.77 -4.98 -14.00
N ALA A 258 -17.56 -5.19 -15.29
CA ALA A 258 -18.48 -4.78 -16.35
C ALA A 258 -19.85 -5.46 -16.22
N ASP A 259 -19.87 -6.74 -15.84
CA ASP A 259 -21.11 -7.50 -15.60
C ASP A 259 -21.89 -6.96 -14.38
N ARG A 260 -21.20 -6.54 -13.33
CA ARG A 260 -21.83 -5.91 -12.15
C ARG A 260 -22.41 -4.53 -12.43
N ASP A 261 -21.71 -3.72 -13.22
CA ASP A 261 -22.15 -2.36 -13.57
C ASP A 261 -23.37 -2.40 -14.52
N GLN A 262 -23.55 -3.51 -15.26
CA GLN A 262 -24.74 -3.77 -16.08
C GLN A 262 -25.95 -4.20 -15.22
N VAL A 263 -25.75 -4.96 -14.15
CA VAL A 263 -26.82 -5.46 -13.27
C VAL A 263 -27.35 -4.35 -12.34
N ASP A 264 -26.50 -3.39 -11.95
CA ASP A 264 -26.87 -2.26 -11.07
C ASP A 264 -27.46 -1.05 -11.82
N THR A 265 -27.67 -1.11 -13.14
CA THR A 265 -28.35 -0.05 -13.87
C THR A 265 -29.87 -0.25 -13.71
N PRO A 266 -30.61 0.63 -12.99
CA PRO A 266 -32.06 0.49 -12.85
C PRO A 266 -32.72 0.60 -14.23
N GLN A 267 -33.41 -0.42 -14.62
CA GLN A 267 -34.24 -0.45 -15.82
C GLN A 267 -35.28 0.67 -15.71
N LYS A 268 -35.08 1.78 -16.44
CA LYS A 268 -36.06 2.84 -16.55
C LYS A 268 -37.32 2.25 -17.17
N ASP A 269 -38.32 2.05 -16.33
CA ASP A 269 -39.64 1.61 -16.69
C ASP A 269 -40.20 2.57 -17.76
N ARG A 270 -40.28 2.07 -19.01
CA ARG A 270 -40.99 2.74 -20.09
C ARG A 270 -42.45 2.45 -19.90
N THR A 271 -43.12 3.17 -19.01
CA THR A 271 -44.59 3.30 -19.06
C THR A 271 -44.91 4.07 -20.32
N GLN A 272 -45.39 3.33 -21.30
CA GLN A 272 -46.07 3.85 -22.47
C GLN A 272 -47.25 4.70 -22.04
N SER A 273 -47.19 5.98 -22.31
CA SER A 273 -48.35 6.84 -22.40
C SER A 273 -49.09 6.47 -23.68
N ASP A 274 -50.24 5.86 -23.52
CA ASP A 274 -51.26 5.65 -24.55
C ASP A 274 -52.02 6.97 -24.82
N PRO A 275 -51.94 7.62 -25.97
CA PRO A 275 -52.81 8.74 -26.35
C PRO A 275 -53.90 8.26 -27.27
N GLY A 276 -55.10 8.01 -26.77
CA GLY A 276 -56.17 7.74 -27.69
C GLY A 276 -57.46 7.27 -27.10
N ARG A 277 -58.36 8.21 -26.78
CA ARG A 277 -59.79 8.10 -27.14
C ARG A 277 -60.51 9.42 -26.93
N THR A 278 -60.68 10.14 -28.01
CA THR A 278 -61.75 11.11 -28.19
C THR A 278 -63.08 10.39 -28.40
N SER A 279 -64.09 10.75 -27.71
CA SER A 279 -65.49 10.82 -28.15
C SER A 279 -66.25 11.81 -27.31
#